data_4549832ff32944296c5f07bb0d86a4e9
#
_entry.id   4549832ff32944296c5f07bb0d86a4e9
#
_cell.length_a   1.000
_cell.length_b   1.000
_cell.length_c   1.000
_cell.angle_alpha   90.00
_cell.angle_beta   90.00
_cell.angle_gamma   90.00
#
_symmetry.space_group_name_H-M   'P 1'
#
loop_
_entity.id
_entity.type
_entity.pdbx_description
1 polymer ?
#
loop_
_entity_poly.entity_id
_entity_poly.type
_entity_poly.pdbx_seq_one_letter_code
_entity_poly.pdbx_strand_id
1 'polypeptide(L)'
;MGLLNKIFGCKTITNTEDKGLPSFWEDDYCQIEIVPGKNKAHIETAIKQIEKFTEKTRTENGFTDIFIRESLPFPTLNEELRIDYFEKLLTEKGLQKAKQIRYDGYTITKCSPTTSNAISLPCFNLFYDCTYLFINNIWISTTLITSTDHFNIIVDTLYELGESSEMILINWNSSELIDLADKNQIKQYLMNYWK
;
A
#
# COMPACT_ATOMS: atom_id res chain seq x y z
N MET A 1 14.85 -48.93 5.86
CA MET A 1 14.97 -47.51 6.19
C MET A 1 15.29 -46.74 4.90
N GLY A 2 14.47 -45.80 4.46
CA GLY A 2 14.92 -44.82 3.48
C GLY A 2 14.13 -44.62 2.21
N LEU A 3 12.79 -44.68 2.23
CA LEU A 3 12.00 -44.31 1.03
C LEU A 3 11.07 -43.08 1.20
N LEU A 4 11.03 -42.45 2.38
CA LEU A 4 10.13 -41.34 2.69
C LEU A 4 10.78 -39.95 2.59
N ASN A 5 12.10 -39.86 2.34
CA ASN A 5 12.82 -38.58 2.24
C ASN A 5 12.88 -37.97 0.84
N LYS A 6 12.16 -38.51 -0.15
CA LYS A 6 12.20 -38.01 -1.53
C LYS A 6 10.96 -37.21 -1.97
N ILE A 7 9.95 -37.11 -1.11
CA ILE A 7 8.67 -36.48 -1.51
C ILE A 7 8.49 -35.05 -0.96
N PHE A 8 9.23 -34.64 0.07
CA PHE A 8 9.15 -33.28 0.65
C PHE A 8 10.50 -32.56 0.66
N GLY A 9 11.23 -32.65 -0.44
CA GLY A 9 12.40 -31.82 -0.67
C GLY A 9 11.99 -30.40 -1.08
N CYS A 10 11.27 -29.67 -0.24
CA CYS A 10 11.19 -28.22 -0.34
C CYS A 10 12.61 -27.70 -0.01
N LYS A 11 13.44 -27.50 -1.03
CA LYS A 11 14.67 -26.73 -0.89
C LYS A 11 14.25 -25.32 -0.49
N THR A 12 14.38 -25.03 0.79
CA THR A 12 14.44 -23.64 1.26
C THR A 12 15.71 -23.06 0.65
N ILE A 13 15.59 -22.49 -0.56
CA ILE A 13 16.64 -21.67 -1.14
C ILE A 13 16.58 -20.36 -0.35
N THR A 14 17.33 -20.31 0.75
CA THR A 14 17.67 -19.05 1.40
C THR A 14 18.66 -18.32 0.50
N ASN A 15 18.16 -17.73 -0.58
CA ASN A 15 18.94 -16.82 -1.40
C ASN A 15 19.17 -15.54 -0.59
N THR A 16 20.42 -15.11 -0.52
CA THR A 16 20.81 -13.81 0.01
C THR A 16 20.16 -12.64 -0.72
N GLU A 17 19.53 -12.88 -1.86
CA GLU A 17 18.74 -11.93 -2.65
C GLU A 17 17.37 -11.61 -2.05
N ASP A 18 16.90 -12.37 -1.06
CA ASP A 18 15.57 -12.20 -0.44
C ASP A 18 15.52 -11.09 0.63
N LYS A 19 16.65 -10.53 1.01
CA LYS A 19 16.70 -9.45 1.98
C LYS A 19 16.32 -8.13 1.31
N GLY A 20 15.22 -7.54 1.78
CA GLY A 20 14.79 -6.21 1.31
C GLY A 20 13.78 -6.22 0.17
N LEU A 21 13.20 -7.36 -0.18
CA LEU A 21 12.06 -7.38 -1.11
C LEU A 21 10.87 -6.64 -0.49
N PRO A 22 10.17 -5.79 -1.27
CA PRO A 22 8.88 -5.26 -0.87
C PRO A 22 7.95 -6.39 -0.48
N SER A 23 7.30 -6.28 0.66
CA SER A 23 6.41 -7.33 1.17
C SER A 23 5.14 -6.78 1.77
N PHE A 24 4.04 -7.52 1.61
CA PHE A 24 2.78 -7.27 2.29
C PHE A 24 2.07 -8.60 2.61
N TRP A 25 1.18 -8.57 3.60
CA TRP A 25 0.31 -9.66 3.95
C TRP A 25 -1.09 -9.44 3.34
N GLU A 26 -1.90 -10.48 3.25
CA GLU A 26 -3.27 -10.37 2.76
C GLU A 26 -4.05 -9.30 3.52
N ASP A 27 -3.88 -9.26 4.84
CA ASP A 27 -4.53 -8.27 5.71
C ASP A 27 -4.05 -6.82 5.48
N ASP A 28 -2.87 -6.63 4.86
CA ASP A 28 -2.33 -5.30 4.54
C ASP A 28 -2.82 -4.77 3.19
N TYR A 29 -3.40 -5.66 2.36
CA TYR A 29 -3.86 -5.29 1.03
C TYR A 29 -4.90 -4.18 1.10
N CYS A 30 -4.60 -3.03 0.48
CA CYS A 30 -5.47 -1.86 0.47
C CYS A 30 -5.94 -1.37 1.86
N GLN A 31 -5.12 -1.55 2.92
CA GLN A 31 -5.39 -0.96 4.24
C GLN A 31 -4.92 0.49 4.35
N ILE A 32 -3.87 0.85 3.62
CA ILE A 32 -3.42 2.23 3.46
C ILE A 32 -3.44 2.51 1.96
N GLU A 33 -4.57 3.04 1.49
CA GLU A 33 -4.84 3.20 0.06
C GLU A 33 -4.57 4.62 -0.42
N ILE A 34 -4.16 4.73 -1.69
CA ILE A 34 -4.15 6.01 -2.43
C ILE A 34 -5.24 5.91 -3.49
N VAL A 35 -6.21 6.82 -3.41
CA VAL A 35 -7.45 6.76 -4.19
C VAL A 35 -7.81 8.14 -4.75
N PRO A 36 -8.67 8.23 -5.78
CA PRO A 36 -9.13 9.50 -6.31
C PRO A 36 -9.77 10.40 -5.25
N GLY A 37 -9.41 11.69 -5.23
CA GLY A 37 -9.93 12.68 -4.30
C GLY A 37 -11.45 12.84 -4.33
N LYS A 38 -12.08 12.50 -5.45
CA LYS A 38 -13.54 12.46 -5.63
C LYS A 38 -14.23 11.54 -4.60
N ASN A 39 -13.49 10.59 -3.99
CA ASN A 39 -14.01 9.70 -2.96
C ASN A 39 -14.06 10.33 -1.56
N LYS A 40 -13.52 11.52 -1.34
CA LYS A 40 -13.35 12.13 -0.01
C LYS A 40 -14.62 12.11 0.84
N ALA A 41 -15.74 12.61 0.31
CA ALA A 41 -17.00 12.66 1.05
C ALA A 41 -17.56 11.26 1.41
N HIS A 42 -17.39 10.29 0.50
CA HIS A 42 -17.77 8.90 0.75
C HIS A 42 -16.91 8.30 1.87
N ILE A 43 -15.59 8.49 1.83
CA ILE A 43 -14.64 8.00 2.83
C ILE A 43 -14.93 8.61 4.20
N GLU A 44 -15.15 9.92 4.30
CA GLU A 44 -15.52 10.59 5.55
C GLU A 44 -16.81 10.01 6.16
N THR A 45 -17.76 9.62 5.30
CA THR A 45 -18.99 8.94 5.74
C THR A 45 -18.70 7.52 6.23
N ALA A 46 -17.87 6.76 5.49
CA ALA A 46 -17.46 5.41 5.86
C ALA A 46 -16.71 5.38 7.20
N ILE A 47 -15.79 6.32 7.43
CA ILE A 47 -15.07 6.48 8.72
C ILE A 47 -16.07 6.63 9.87
N LYS A 48 -17.08 7.52 9.74
CA LYS A 48 -18.10 7.70 10.77
C LYS A 48 -18.96 6.45 11.01
N GLN A 49 -19.18 5.66 9.95
CA GLN A 49 -19.90 4.39 10.08
C GLN A 49 -19.05 3.34 10.81
N ILE A 50 -17.74 3.27 10.49
CA ILE A 50 -16.77 2.38 11.17
C ILE A 50 -16.70 2.73 12.67
N GLU A 51 -16.58 4.01 13.03
CA GLU A 51 -16.54 4.47 14.41
C GLU A 51 -17.79 4.03 15.19
N LYS A 52 -18.99 4.31 14.65
CA LYS A 52 -20.26 3.89 15.26
C LYS A 52 -20.39 2.37 15.38
N PHE A 53 -19.93 1.64 14.37
CA PHE A 53 -19.94 0.18 14.38
C PHE A 53 -18.99 -0.34 15.46
N THR A 54 -17.78 0.21 15.55
CA THR A 54 -16.77 -0.12 16.56
C THR A 54 -17.30 0.11 17.97
N GLU A 55 -17.93 1.26 18.25
CA GLU A 55 -18.55 1.57 19.54
C GLU A 55 -19.63 0.54 19.92
N LYS A 56 -20.44 0.11 18.94
CA LYS A 56 -21.55 -0.81 19.17
C LYS A 56 -21.09 -2.27 19.35
N THR A 57 -20.04 -2.69 18.68
CA THR A 57 -19.64 -4.12 18.60
C THR A 57 -18.44 -4.48 19.46
N ARG A 58 -17.77 -3.48 20.05
CA ARG A 58 -16.59 -3.69 20.90
C ARG A 58 -16.96 -4.37 22.21
N THR A 59 -16.17 -5.37 22.58
CA THR A 59 -16.23 -6.09 23.85
C THR A 59 -14.88 -6.07 24.55
N GLU A 60 -14.77 -6.61 25.75
CA GLU A 60 -13.48 -6.77 26.44
C GLU A 60 -12.50 -7.67 25.68
N ASN A 61 -13.00 -8.62 24.87
CA ASN A 61 -12.20 -9.61 24.16
C ASN A 61 -12.11 -9.39 22.63
N GLY A 62 -12.53 -8.20 22.13
CA GLY A 62 -12.52 -7.88 20.71
C GLY A 62 -13.86 -7.35 20.20
N PHE A 63 -14.30 -7.82 19.04
CA PHE A 63 -15.53 -7.36 18.38
C PHE A 63 -16.50 -8.54 18.20
N THR A 64 -17.81 -8.27 18.29
CA THR A 64 -18.87 -9.28 18.09
C THR A 64 -19.24 -9.45 16.63
N ASP A 65 -18.77 -8.58 15.74
CA ASP A 65 -19.17 -8.56 14.34
C ASP A 65 -18.05 -7.94 13.49
N ILE A 66 -18.14 -8.08 12.16
CA ILE A 66 -17.17 -7.61 11.19
C ILE A 66 -17.81 -6.50 10.34
N PHE A 67 -17.11 -5.35 10.24
CA PHE A 67 -17.51 -4.29 9.34
C PHE A 67 -16.99 -4.58 7.92
N ILE A 68 -17.90 -4.64 6.94
CA ILE A 68 -17.54 -4.78 5.53
C ILE A 68 -17.67 -3.41 4.87
N ARG A 69 -16.56 -2.90 4.36
CA ARG A 69 -16.54 -1.63 3.62
C ARG A 69 -17.21 -1.78 2.25
N GLU A 70 -17.99 -0.78 1.88
CA GLU A 70 -18.51 -0.68 0.53
C GLU A 70 -17.39 -0.30 -0.46
N SER A 71 -17.58 -0.68 -1.72
CA SER A 71 -16.66 -0.26 -2.80
C SER A 71 -16.69 1.25 -2.99
N LEU A 72 -15.53 1.83 -3.29
CA LEU A 72 -15.44 3.26 -3.59
C LEU A 72 -16.23 3.60 -4.86
N PRO A 73 -17.02 4.70 -4.87
CA PRO A 73 -17.82 5.10 -6.03
C PRO A 73 -16.98 5.53 -7.24
N PHE A 74 -15.74 5.96 -7.02
CA PHE A 74 -14.79 6.35 -8.06
C PHE A 74 -13.54 5.48 -7.98
N PRO A 75 -13.51 4.31 -8.67
CA PRO A 75 -12.33 3.44 -8.70
C PRO A 75 -11.13 4.15 -9.35
N THR A 76 -9.92 3.88 -8.91
CA THR A 76 -8.67 4.41 -9.47
C THR A 76 -8.54 4.11 -10.97
N LEU A 77 -9.06 2.96 -11.42
CA LEU A 77 -9.07 2.58 -12.84
C LEU A 77 -9.76 3.62 -13.74
N ASN A 78 -10.79 4.29 -13.23
CA ASN A 78 -11.54 5.30 -13.99
C ASN A 78 -10.78 6.62 -14.21
N GLU A 79 -9.67 6.83 -13.50
CA GLU A 79 -8.78 7.99 -13.71
C GLU A 79 -7.83 7.76 -14.90
N GLU A 80 -7.84 6.57 -15.51
CA GLU A 80 -7.00 6.19 -16.66
C GLU A 80 -5.51 6.48 -16.45
N LEU A 81 -5.04 6.33 -15.19
CA LEU A 81 -3.65 6.54 -14.83
C LEU A 81 -2.78 5.44 -15.46
N ARG A 82 -2.00 5.82 -16.46
CA ARG A 82 -1.16 4.88 -17.22
C ARG A 82 0.02 4.40 -16.40
N ILE A 83 0.33 3.10 -16.50
CA ILE A 83 1.45 2.45 -15.79
C ILE A 83 2.78 3.12 -16.10
N ASP A 84 3.07 3.38 -17.39
CA ASP A 84 4.34 3.96 -17.83
C ASP A 84 4.56 5.38 -17.27
N TYR A 85 3.50 6.19 -17.24
CA TYR A 85 3.54 7.51 -16.62
C TYR A 85 3.74 7.42 -15.10
N PHE A 86 2.94 6.58 -14.44
CA PHE A 86 3.00 6.38 -12.99
C PHE A 86 4.39 5.88 -12.53
N GLU A 87 4.91 4.84 -13.17
CA GLU A 87 6.22 4.30 -12.84
C GLU A 87 7.34 5.32 -13.08
N LYS A 88 7.28 6.08 -14.19
CA LYS A 88 8.23 7.13 -14.49
C LYS A 88 8.23 8.21 -13.41
N LEU A 89 7.04 8.73 -13.06
CA LEU A 89 6.88 9.74 -12.03
C LEU A 89 7.52 9.31 -10.70
N LEU A 90 7.30 8.09 -10.25
CA LEU A 90 7.83 7.59 -8.99
C LEU A 90 9.36 7.33 -9.05
N THR A 91 9.85 6.79 -10.16
CA THR A 91 11.28 6.51 -10.31
C THR A 91 12.11 7.78 -10.48
N GLU A 92 11.57 8.83 -11.08
CA GLU A 92 12.20 10.16 -11.14
C GLU A 92 12.37 10.82 -9.76
N LYS A 93 11.54 10.44 -8.77
CA LYS A 93 11.68 10.86 -7.36
C LYS A 93 12.72 10.03 -6.59
N GLY A 94 13.29 8.99 -7.17
CA GLY A 94 14.34 8.17 -6.57
C GLY A 94 13.86 6.82 -6.00
N LEU A 95 12.59 6.46 -6.14
CA LEU A 95 12.13 5.13 -5.79
C LEU A 95 12.61 4.11 -6.83
N GLN A 96 12.73 2.86 -6.43
CA GLN A 96 13.20 1.79 -7.31
C GLN A 96 12.09 0.79 -7.62
N LYS A 97 11.91 0.48 -8.89
CA LYS A 97 10.96 -0.54 -9.33
C LYS A 97 11.46 -1.93 -8.90
N ALA A 98 10.64 -2.65 -8.17
CA ALA A 98 10.92 -4.00 -7.76
C ALA A 98 10.74 -4.98 -8.94
N LYS A 99 11.56 -6.03 -8.98
CA LYS A 99 11.40 -7.16 -9.91
C LYS A 99 10.49 -8.24 -9.34
N GLN A 100 10.44 -8.31 -8.03
CA GLN A 100 9.71 -9.32 -7.27
C GLN A 100 9.16 -8.69 -6.00
N ILE A 101 8.05 -9.23 -5.50
CA ILE A 101 7.45 -8.90 -4.21
C ILE A 101 7.31 -10.19 -3.40
N ARG A 102 7.26 -10.04 -2.07
CA ARG A 102 6.94 -11.13 -1.16
C ARG A 102 5.50 -10.96 -0.65
N TYR A 103 4.69 -11.99 -0.82
CA TYR A 103 3.32 -12.06 -0.34
C TYR A 103 3.21 -13.08 0.81
N ASP A 104 2.47 -12.77 1.85
CA ASP A 104 2.25 -13.60 3.05
C ASP A 104 3.54 -14.16 3.67
N GLY A 105 4.61 -13.36 3.64
CA GLY A 105 5.87 -13.67 4.28
C GLY A 105 6.72 -14.75 3.61
N TYR A 106 6.18 -15.55 2.69
CA TYR A 106 6.88 -16.70 2.09
C TYR A 106 6.73 -16.83 0.57
N THR A 107 5.66 -16.33 -0.05
CA THR A 107 5.45 -16.45 -1.50
C THR A 107 6.15 -15.32 -2.23
N ILE A 108 7.11 -15.64 -3.09
CA ILE A 108 7.79 -14.65 -3.94
C ILE A 108 7.17 -14.68 -5.33
N THR A 109 6.65 -13.53 -5.75
CA THR A 109 5.99 -13.36 -7.05
C THR A 109 6.74 -12.35 -7.90
N LYS A 110 6.90 -12.63 -9.20
CA LYS A 110 7.45 -11.64 -10.15
C LYS A 110 6.43 -10.53 -10.39
N CYS A 111 6.91 -9.31 -10.39
CA CYS A 111 6.12 -8.16 -10.81
C CYS A 111 5.75 -8.27 -12.30
N SER A 112 4.47 -8.14 -12.61
CA SER A 112 3.93 -8.23 -13.98
C SER A 112 2.58 -7.54 -14.08
N PRO A 113 2.03 -7.30 -15.27
CA PRO A 113 0.69 -6.72 -15.43
C PRO A 113 -0.47 -7.55 -14.85
N THR A 114 -0.23 -8.82 -14.51
CA THR A 114 -1.25 -9.74 -13.94
C THR A 114 -1.02 -10.05 -12.48
N THR A 115 -0.04 -9.41 -11.85
CA THR A 115 0.30 -9.57 -10.43
C THR A 115 0.46 -8.19 -9.81
N SER A 116 0.47 -8.10 -8.47
CA SER A 116 0.83 -6.87 -7.79
C SER A 116 2.29 -6.48 -8.11
N ASN A 117 2.53 -5.19 -8.18
CA ASN A 117 3.82 -4.59 -8.47
C ASN A 117 4.23 -3.69 -7.32
N ALA A 118 5.52 -3.32 -7.25
CA ALA A 118 5.99 -2.38 -6.24
C ALA A 118 7.08 -1.45 -6.79
N ILE A 119 7.09 -0.23 -6.25
CA ILE A 119 8.17 0.75 -6.38
C ILE A 119 8.52 1.19 -4.96
N SER A 120 9.79 1.12 -4.57
CA SER A 120 10.14 1.16 -3.14
C SER A 120 11.42 1.92 -2.82
N LEU A 121 11.51 2.30 -1.53
CA LEU A 121 12.71 2.62 -0.77
C LEU A 121 12.86 1.58 0.36
N PRO A 122 14.00 1.50 1.06
CA PRO A 122 14.19 0.55 2.16
C PRO A 122 13.14 0.61 3.28
N CYS A 123 12.52 1.79 3.49
CA CYS A 123 11.53 2.03 4.55
C CYS A 123 10.11 2.29 4.03
N PHE A 124 9.91 2.27 2.72
CA PHE A 124 8.64 2.63 2.10
C PHE A 124 8.40 1.81 0.85
N ASN A 125 7.24 1.17 0.78
CA ASN A 125 6.80 0.44 -0.40
C ASN A 125 5.49 1.04 -0.91
N LEU A 126 5.45 1.34 -2.19
CA LEU A 126 4.24 1.69 -2.90
C LEU A 126 3.92 0.53 -3.83
N PHE A 127 2.81 -0.14 -3.56
CA PHE A 127 2.30 -1.25 -4.33
C PHE A 127 1.18 -0.77 -5.27
N TYR A 128 1.00 -1.47 -6.37
CA TYR A 128 -0.09 -1.21 -7.29
C TYR A 128 -0.47 -2.44 -8.10
N ASP A 129 -1.75 -2.55 -8.41
CA ASP A 129 -2.28 -3.50 -9.37
C ASP A 129 -2.63 -2.79 -10.67
N CYS A 130 -2.69 -3.55 -11.75
CA CYS A 130 -2.97 -3.06 -13.08
C CYS A 130 -4.11 -3.83 -13.73
N THR A 131 -4.86 -3.12 -14.56
CA THR A 131 -5.79 -3.72 -15.51
C THR A 131 -5.42 -3.19 -16.90
N TYR A 132 -4.92 -4.06 -17.78
CA TYR A 132 -4.32 -3.71 -19.06
C TYR A 132 -3.13 -2.75 -18.88
N LEU A 133 -3.27 -1.48 -19.28
CA LEU A 133 -2.22 -0.44 -19.23
C LEU A 133 -2.47 0.60 -18.15
N PHE A 134 -3.49 0.42 -17.31
CA PHE A 134 -3.94 1.39 -16.31
C PHE A 134 -3.80 0.85 -14.90
N ILE A 135 -3.51 1.73 -13.96
CA ILE A 135 -3.48 1.44 -12.53
C ILE A 135 -4.90 1.18 -12.04
N ASN A 136 -5.07 0.12 -11.28
CA ASN A 136 -6.35 -0.28 -10.69
C ASN A 136 -6.43 0.05 -9.20
N ASN A 137 -5.42 -0.37 -8.44
CA ASN A 137 -5.32 -0.10 -7.00
C ASN A 137 -3.93 0.42 -6.68
N ILE A 138 -3.83 1.28 -5.67
CA ILE A 138 -2.55 1.77 -5.13
C ILE A 138 -2.64 1.68 -3.61
N TRP A 139 -1.64 1.07 -2.97
CA TRP A 139 -1.53 1.05 -1.51
C TRP A 139 -0.07 1.14 -1.08
N ILE A 140 0.14 1.50 0.17
CA ILE A 140 1.49 1.67 0.71
C ILE A 140 1.70 0.83 1.96
N SER A 141 2.96 0.49 2.21
CA SER A 141 3.43 0.09 3.53
C SER A 141 4.65 0.92 3.90
N THR A 142 4.71 1.33 5.17
CA THR A 142 5.80 2.15 5.69
C THR A 142 6.34 1.51 6.96
N THR A 143 7.65 1.35 7.01
CA THR A 143 8.36 0.95 8.22
C THR A 143 9.04 2.16 8.85
N LEU A 144 9.93 1.95 9.84
CA LEU A 144 10.62 3.02 10.51
C LEU A 144 11.51 3.84 9.54
N ILE A 145 11.24 5.13 9.42
CA ILE A 145 12.02 6.06 8.60
C ILE A 145 13.13 6.65 9.47
N THR A 146 14.39 6.40 9.10
CA THR A 146 15.58 6.85 9.85
C THR A 146 16.46 7.81 9.04
N SER A 147 16.08 8.14 7.81
CA SER A 147 16.83 9.01 6.90
C SER A 147 15.99 10.19 6.49
N THR A 148 16.50 11.41 6.70
CA THR A 148 15.87 12.66 6.23
C THR A 148 15.68 12.66 4.71
N ASP A 149 16.64 12.10 3.96
CA ASP A 149 16.53 12.01 2.50
C ASP A 149 15.36 11.10 2.09
N HIS A 150 15.22 9.91 2.73
CA HIS A 150 14.08 9.04 2.47
C HIS A 150 12.76 9.70 2.86
N PHE A 151 12.72 10.40 4.02
CA PHE A 151 11.53 11.13 4.44
C PHE A 151 11.12 12.16 3.39
N ASN A 152 12.05 12.97 2.89
CA ASN A 152 11.77 13.99 1.88
C ASN A 152 11.34 13.36 0.55
N ILE A 153 11.98 12.28 0.11
CA ILE A 153 11.60 11.55 -1.10
C ILE A 153 10.15 11.05 -0.98
N ILE A 154 9.76 10.46 0.16
CA ILE A 154 8.41 9.97 0.38
C ILE A 154 7.40 11.14 0.35
N VAL A 155 7.70 12.25 1.06
CA VAL A 155 6.85 13.45 1.05
C VAL A 155 6.64 13.95 -0.38
N ASP A 156 7.73 14.12 -1.15
CA ASP A 156 7.65 14.65 -2.51
C ASP A 156 6.97 13.67 -3.48
N THR A 157 7.11 12.37 -3.25
CA THR A 157 6.41 11.33 -4.03
C THR A 157 4.90 11.37 -3.79
N LEU A 158 4.48 11.39 -2.53
CA LEU A 158 3.05 11.43 -2.19
C LEU A 158 2.41 12.75 -2.63
N TYR A 159 3.13 13.86 -2.45
CA TYR A 159 2.67 15.18 -2.91
C TYR A 159 2.46 15.23 -4.42
N GLU A 160 3.38 14.65 -5.20
CA GLU A 160 3.26 14.60 -6.65
C GLU A 160 2.02 13.83 -7.11
N LEU A 161 1.68 12.73 -6.42
CA LEU A 161 0.45 11.98 -6.70
C LEU A 161 -0.81 12.82 -6.39
N GLY A 162 -0.76 13.63 -5.34
CA GLY A 162 -1.83 14.58 -5.02
C GLY A 162 -2.02 15.67 -6.08
N GLU A 163 -0.92 16.32 -6.47
CA GLU A 163 -0.95 17.45 -7.42
C GLU A 163 -1.24 17.02 -8.86
N SER A 164 -0.60 15.92 -9.32
CA SER A 164 -0.67 15.52 -10.72
C SER A 164 -1.88 14.64 -11.06
N SER A 165 -2.44 13.94 -10.06
CA SER A 165 -3.50 12.95 -10.26
C SER A 165 -4.68 13.12 -9.30
N GLU A 166 -4.74 14.23 -8.56
CA GLU A 166 -5.82 14.54 -7.60
C GLU A 166 -6.11 13.40 -6.61
N MET A 167 -5.05 12.70 -6.14
CA MET A 167 -5.18 11.55 -5.25
C MET A 167 -5.18 12.00 -3.78
N ILE A 168 -5.82 11.21 -2.94
CA ILE A 168 -5.80 11.30 -1.48
C ILE A 168 -5.35 9.96 -0.89
N LEU A 169 -4.83 9.96 0.34
CA LEU A 169 -4.48 8.75 1.06
C LEU A 169 -5.45 8.52 2.21
N ILE A 170 -5.94 7.30 2.34
CA ILE A 170 -6.73 6.82 3.47
C ILE A 170 -6.00 5.69 4.19
N ASN A 171 -5.80 5.84 5.48
CA ASN A 171 -5.37 4.77 6.37
C ASN A 171 -6.59 4.23 7.13
N TRP A 172 -7.11 3.10 6.69
CA TRP A 172 -8.29 2.47 7.29
C TRP A 172 -8.03 1.94 8.70
N ASN A 173 -6.76 1.62 9.03
CA ASN A 173 -6.40 1.13 10.36
C ASN A 173 -6.53 2.21 11.45
N SER A 174 -6.25 3.47 11.10
CA SER A 174 -6.33 4.63 12.00
C SER A 174 -7.49 5.57 11.67
N SER A 175 -8.26 5.31 10.61
CA SER A 175 -9.32 6.19 10.10
C SER A 175 -8.80 7.59 9.73
N GLU A 176 -7.55 7.69 9.30
CA GLU A 176 -6.91 8.96 8.91
C GLU A 176 -7.02 9.19 7.41
N LEU A 177 -7.57 10.33 7.03
CA LEU A 177 -7.64 10.79 5.64
C LEU A 177 -6.67 11.94 5.44
N ILE A 178 -5.75 11.79 4.48
CA ILE A 178 -4.67 12.72 4.20
C ILE A 178 -4.85 13.30 2.80
N ASP A 179 -4.89 14.62 2.70
CA ASP A 179 -4.86 15.33 1.42
C ASP A 179 -3.43 15.33 0.89
N LEU A 180 -3.20 14.62 -0.21
CA LEU A 180 -1.87 14.52 -0.82
C LEU A 180 -1.44 15.80 -1.56
N ALA A 181 -2.35 16.75 -1.79
CA ALA A 181 -2.00 18.09 -2.26
C ALA A 181 -1.50 19.01 -1.12
N ASP A 182 -1.54 18.56 0.14
CA ASP A 182 -1.03 19.28 1.31
C ASP A 182 0.22 18.61 1.90
N LYS A 183 1.41 19.13 1.60
CA LYS A 183 2.68 18.62 2.14
C LYS A 183 2.74 18.59 3.68
N ASN A 184 2.00 19.46 4.37
CA ASN A 184 2.03 19.48 5.83
C ASN A 184 1.24 18.29 6.40
N GLN A 185 0.10 17.93 5.81
CA GLN A 185 -0.63 16.73 6.19
C GLN A 185 0.19 15.47 5.94
N ILE A 186 0.85 15.37 4.77
CA ILE A 186 1.75 14.25 4.45
C ILE A 186 2.87 14.14 5.50
N LYS A 187 3.56 15.24 5.82
CA LYS A 187 4.63 15.25 6.83
C LYS A 187 4.10 14.83 8.19
N GLN A 188 2.97 15.38 8.64
CA GLN A 188 2.36 15.03 9.92
C GLN A 188 2.03 13.53 9.99
N TYR A 189 1.45 12.97 8.96
CA TYR A 189 1.18 11.53 8.86
C TYR A 189 2.47 10.70 8.95
N LEU A 190 3.51 11.05 8.20
CA LEU A 190 4.78 10.33 8.18
C LEU A 190 5.58 10.45 9.49
N MET A 191 5.32 11.47 10.31
CA MET A 191 5.94 11.57 11.65
C MET A 191 5.60 10.40 12.57
N ASN A 192 4.51 9.68 12.33
CA ASN A 192 4.17 8.43 13.04
C ASN A 192 5.20 7.31 12.78
N TYR A 193 5.96 7.40 11.69
CA TYR A 193 6.96 6.43 11.26
C TYR A 193 8.39 6.96 11.41
N TRP A 194 8.57 8.21 11.85
CA TRP A 194 9.89 8.84 12.00
C TRP A 194 10.56 8.47 13.32
N LYS A 195 11.89 8.21 13.28
CA LYS A 195 12.72 7.99 14.46
C LYS A 195 13.87 8.99 14.54
#